data_886d15beabb36b11b809f631cc4318ef
#
_entry.id   886d15beabb36b11b809f631cc4318ef
#
_cell.length_a   1.000
_cell.length_b   1.000
_cell.length_c   1.000
_cell.angle_alpha   90.00
_cell.angle_beta   90.00
_cell.angle_gamma   90.00
#
_symmetry.space_group_name_H-M   'P 1'
#
loop_
_entity.id
_entity.type
_entity.pdbx_description
1 polymer ?
#
loop_
_entity_poly.entity_id
_entity_poly.type
_entity_poly.pdbx_seq_one_letter_code
_entity_poly.pdbx_strand_id
1 'polypeptide(L)'
;MSYRIRLFAFEEASEAEKTAAERRFRRALDAALGDESLVLPVYKVYQKIAAVHGDNPSPDALSPEELEIVTQWQAAESAALVAALGPHRYMGDAEFEIRP
;
A
#
# COMPACT_ATOMS: atom_id res chain seq x y z
N MET A 1 -16.22 -1.58 -6.94
CA MET A 1 -15.42 -0.74 -6.04
C MET A 1 -14.05 -0.49 -6.63
N SER A 2 -13.63 0.75 -6.66
CA SER A 2 -12.30 1.12 -7.15
C SER A 2 -11.50 1.84 -6.06
N TYR A 3 -10.21 1.99 -6.26
CA TYR A 3 -9.38 2.76 -5.36
C TYR A 3 -8.44 3.64 -6.16
N ARG A 4 -8.04 4.75 -5.54
CA ARG A 4 -7.04 5.66 -6.07
C ARG A 4 -5.85 5.68 -5.14
N ILE A 5 -4.66 5.81 -5.71
CA ILE A 5 -3.42 5.92 -4.94
C ILE A 5 -2.86 7.32 -5.13
N ARG A 6 -2.47 7.95 -4.03
CA ARG A 6 -1.74 9.22 -4.02
C ARG A 6 -0.36 9.00 -3.42
N LEU A 7 0.65 9.56 -4.06
CA LEU A 7 2.03 9.50 -3.58
C LEU A 7 2.47 10.89 -3.11
N PHE A 8 2.70 11.05 -1.83
CA PHE A 8 2.93 12.36 -1.21
C PHE A 8 4.35 12.88 -1.30
N ALA A 9 5.34 12.04 -1.48
CA ALA A 9 6.74 12.48 -1.57
C ALA A 9 7.15 12.97 -2.96
N PHE A 10 6.20 13.17 -3.85
CA PHE A 10 6.45 13.39 -5.26
C PHE A 10 5.91 14.75 -5.74
N GLU A 11 5.91 15.74 -4.84
CA GLU A 11 5.27 17.04 -5.10
C GLU A 11 5.89 17.82 -6.24
N GLU A 12 7.21 17.67 -6.47
CA GLU A 12 7.92 18.37 -7.53
C GLU A 12 7.85 17.68 -8.90
N ALA A 13 7.23 16.51 -8.96
CA ALA A 13 7.10 15.78 -10.21
C ALA A 13 5.99 16.36 -11.09
N SER A 14 6.15 16.22 -12.41
CA SER A 14 5.08 16.56 -13.36
C SER A 14 3.89 15.60 -13.18
N GLU A 15 2.72 16.02 -13.68
CA GLU A 15 1.53 15.17 -13.65
C GLU A 15 1.75 13.82 -14.38
N ALA A 16 2.50 13.85 -15.48
CA ALA A 16 2.84 12.63 -16.22
C ALA A 16 3.71 11.69 -15.38
N GLU A 17 4.68 12.23 -14.64
CA GLU A 17 5.53 11.44 -13.76
C GLU A 17 4.75 10.85 -12.58
N LYS A 18 3.85 11.64 -11.98
CA LYS A 18 2.98 11.16 -10.90
C LYS A 18 2.08 10.02 -11.38
N THR A 19 1.46 10.17 -12.53
CA THR A 19 0.61 9.15 -13.11
C THR A 19 1.39 7.87 -13.40
N ALA A 20 2.59 8.00 -13.97
CA ALA A 20 3.45 6.85 -14.24
C ALA A 20 3.89 6.15 -12.94
N ALA A 21 4.24 6.90 -11.90
CA ALA A 21 4.61 6.36 -10.60
C ALA A 21 3.44 5.61 -9.95
N GLU A 22 2.25 6.18 -9.99
CA GLU A 22 1.05 5.54 -9.47
C GLU A 22 0.71 4.23 -10.19
N ARG A 23 0.93 4.18 -11.51
CA ARG A 23 0.76 2.95 -12.29
C ARG A 23 1.77 1.87 -11.90
N ARG A 24 3.04 2.26 -11.70
CA ARG A 24 4.06 1.33 -11.22
C ARG A 24 3.74 0.79 -9.83
N PHE A 25 3.27 1.66 -8.95
CA PHE A 25 2.83 1.29 -7.61
C PHE A 25 1.72 0.24 -7.68
N ARG A 26 0.67 0.52 -8.44
CA ARG A 26 -0.48 -0.37 -8.59
C ARG A 26 -0.07 -1.72 -9.15
N ARG A 27 0.76 -1.73 -10.19
CA ARG A 27 1.23 -2.96 -10.82
C ARG A 27 2.06 -3.82 -9.85
N ALA A 28 2.95 -3.19 -9.09
CA ALA A 28 3.76 -3.88 -8.11
C ALA A 28 2.93 -4.43 -6.95
N LEU A 29 1.92 -3.67 -6.51
CA LEU A 29 1.00 -4.10 -5.47
C LEU A 29 0.18 -5.31 -5.91
N ASP A 30 -0.38 -5.26 -7.11
CA ASP A 30 -1.13 -6.37 -7.70
C ASP A 30 -0.26 -7.63 -7.79
N ALA A 31 0.97 -7.49 -8.25
CA ALA A 31 1.92 -8.61 -8.37
C ALA A 31 2.28 -9.19 -6.99
N ALA A 32 2.49 -8.34 -6.00
CA ALA A 32 2.86 -8.77 -4.65
C ALA A 32 1.74 -9.53 -3.94
N LEU A 33 0.49 -9.15 -4.19
CA LEU A 33 -0.69 -9.79 -3.61
C LEU A 33 -1.23 -10.94 -4.49
N GLY A 34 -0.71 -11.08 -5.70
CA GLY A 34 -1.04 -12.17 -6.62
C GLY A 34 -2.14 -11.87 -7.62
N ASP A 35 -3.08 -11.01 -7.29
CA ASP A 35 -4.20 -10.65 -8.15
C ASP A 35 -4.74 -9.28 -7.75
N GLU A 36 -5.12 -8.48 -8.74
CA GLU A 36 -5.76 -7.19 -8.54
C GLU A 36 -7.01 -7.29 -7.64
N SER A 37 -7.77 -8.36 -7.77
CA SER A 37 -9.00 -8.58 -6.98
C SER A 37 -8.72 -8.78 -5.48
N LEU A 38 -7.49 -9.08 -5.08
CA LEU A 38 -7.09 -9.29 -3.68
C LEU A 38 -6.67 -8.01 -2.98
N VAL A 39 -6.38 -6.94 -3.72
CA VAL A 39 -5.86 -5.70 -3.15
C VAL A 39 -6.85 -5.07 -2.16
N LEU A 40 -8.08 -4.82 -2.59
CA LEU A 40 -9.09 -4.22 -1.73
C LEU A 40 -9.50 -5.09 -0.54
N PRO A 41 -9.76 -6.40 -0.72
CA PRO A 41 -10.08 -7.27 0.43
C PRO A 41 -8.98 -7.30 1.49
N VAL A 42 -7.73 -7.44 1.09
CA VAL A 42 -6.59 -7.44 2.02
C VAL A 42 -6.44 -6.09 2.70
N TYR A 43 -6.52 -4.99 1.95
CA TYR A 43 -6.44 -3.64 2.49
C TYR A 43 -7.53 -3.35 3.52
N LYS A 44 -8.77 -3.78 3.26
CA LYS A 44 -9.89 -3.58 4.19
C LYS A 44 -9.68 -4.31 5.51
N VAL A 45 -9.16 -5.53 5.46
CA VAL A 45 -8.83 -6.28 6.68
C VAL A 45 -7.70 -5.58 7.43
N TYR A 46 -6.66 -5.16 6.71
CA TYR A 46 -5.56 -4.39 7.29
C TYR A 46 -6.05 -3.11 7.98
N GLN A 47 -6.96 -2.35 7.35
CA GLN A 47 -7.53 -1.14 7.95
C GLN A 47 -8.25 -1.42 9.26
N LYS A 48 -9.00 -2.51 9.35
CA LYS A 48 -9.69 -2.89 10.59
C LYS A 48 -8.71 -3.20 11.70
N ILE A 49 -7.63 -3.90 11.38
CA ILE A 49 -6.56 -4.20 12.34
C ILE A 49 -5.89 -2.90 12.80
N ALA A 50 -5.55 -2.02 11.88
CA ALA A 50 -4.92 -0.74 12.18
C ALA A 50 -5.83 0.18 13.01
N ALA A 51 -7.14 0.12 12.80
CA ALA A 51 -8.09 0.90 13.59
C ALA A 51 -8.11 0.48 15.06
N VAL A 52 -7.85 -0.79 15.36
CA VAL A 52 -7.81 -1.32 16.72
C VAL A 52 -6.43 -1.17 17.36
N HIS A 53 -5.37 -1.45 16.62
CA HIS A 53 -4.00 -1.58 17.13
C HIS A 53 -3.05 -0.44 16.74
N GLY A 54 -3.47 0.46 15.84
CA GLY A 54 -2.62 1.50 15.25
C GLY A 54 -1.97 1.05 13.94
N ASP A 55 -1.32 1.99 13.26
CA ASP A 55 -0.73 1.75 11.94
C ASP A 55 0.49 0.82 11.95
N ASN A 56 1.12 0.69 13.10
CA ASN A 56 2.30 -0.16 13.28
C ASN A 56 2.12 -1.03 14.51
N PRO A 57 1.21 -2.02 14.45
CA PRO A 57 0.86 -2.82 15.61
C PRO A 57 2.01 -3.73 16.06
N SER A 58 2.13 -3.92 17.38
CA SER A 58 3.08 -4.87 17.94
C SER A 58 2.69 -6.29 17.54
N PRO A 59 3.64 -7.12 17.04
CA PRO A 59 3.35 -8.51 16.69
C PRO A 59 2.72 -9.32 17.83
N ASP A 60 3.07 -9.00 19.07
CA ASP A 60 2.55 -9.73 20.25
C ASP A 60 1.08 -9.44 20.54
N ALA A 61 0.57 -8.31 20.01
CA ALA A 61 -0.83 -7.91 20.19
C ALA A 61 -1.77 -8.50 19.15
N LEU A 62 -1.25 -9.16 18.12
CA LEU A 62 -2.00 -9.67 16.99
C LEU A 62 -2.20 -11.19 17.08
N SER A 63 -3.35 -11.67 16.59
CA SER A 63 -3.53 -13.10 16.36
C SER A 63 -2.64 -13.55 15.20
N PRO A 64 -2.38 -14.86 15.03
CA PRO A 64 -1.60 -15.36 13.90
C PRO A 64 -2.15 -14.94 12.53
N GLU A 65 -3.48 -14.92 12.37
CA GLU A 65 -4.11 -14.51 11.12
C GLU A 65 -3.96 -13.01 10.88
N GLU A 66 -4.12 -12.20 11.93
CA GLU A 66 -3.91 -10.75 11.84
C GLU A 66 -2.46 -10.42 11.49
N LEU A 67 -1.52 -11.10 12.13
CA LEU A 67 -0.09 -10.90 11.86
C LEU A 67 0.25 -11.23 10.41
N GLU A 68 -0.32 -12.30 9.86
CA GLU A 68 -0.12 -12.68 8.46
C GLU A 68 -0.61 -11.58 7.51
N ILE A 69 -1.81 -11.03 7.75
CA ILE A 69 -2.38 -9.95 6.92
C ILE A 69 -1.53 -8.68 7.01
N VAL A 70 -1.13 -8.28 8.21
CA VAL A 70 -0.31 -7.09 8.41
C VAL A 70 1.05 -7.24 7.71
N THR A 71 1.70 -8.39 7.87
CA THR A 71 2.99 -8.67 7.24
C THR A 71 2.87 -8.66 5.71
N GLN A 72 1.86 -9.32 5.17
CA GLN A 72 1.60 -9.39 3.75
C GLN A 72 1.36 -7.99 3.16
N TRP A 73 0.51 -7.21 3.80
CA TRP A 73 0.19 -5.86 3.33
C TRP A 73 1.40 -4.93 3.38
N GLN A 74 2.12 -4.90 4.50
CA GLN A 74 3.27 -4.03 4.67
C GLN A 74 4.40 -4.37 3.69
N ALA A 75 4.65 -5.63 3.44
CA ALA A 75 5.64 -6.06 2.45
C ALA A 75 5.23 -5.66 1.04
N ALA A 76 3.96 -5.82 0.68
CA ALA A 76 3.44 -5.45 -0.63
C ALA A 76 3.50 -3.93 -0.84
N GLU A 77 3.10 -3.14 0.16
CA GLU A 77 3.14 -1.68 0.11
C GLU A 77 4.58 -1.17 -0.03
N SER A 78 5.52 -1.71 0.75
CA SER A 78 6.94 -1.35 0.67
C SER A 78 7.52 -1.65 -0.72
N ALA A 79 7.24 -2.82 -1.27
CA ALA A 79 7.70 -3.19 -2.61
C ALA A 79 7.11 -2.27 -3.67
N ALA A 80 5.84 -1.90 -3.52
CA ALA A 80 5.15 -1.00 -4.44
C ALA A 80 5.72 0.41 -4.38
N LEU A 81 6.04 0.93 -3.19
CA LEU A 81 6.67 2.24 -3.02
C LEU A 81 8.06 2.28 -3.66
N VAL A 82 8.87 1.25 -3.47
CA VAL A 82 10.19 1.15 -4.10
C VAL A 82 10.05 1.12 -5.62
N ALA A 83 9.11 0.35 -6.15
CA ALA A 83 8.87 0.27 -7.60
C ALA A 83 8.41 1.60 -8.18
N ALA A 84 7.61 2.36 -7.43
CA ALA A 84 7.07 3.65 -7.89
C ALA A 84 8.09 4.78 -7.80
N LEU A 85 8.81 4.90 -6.68
CA LEU A 85 9.67 6.03 -6.36
C LEU A 85 11.16 5.75 -6.54
N GLY A 86 11.53 4.48 -6.62
CA GLY A 86 12.92 4.04 -6.65
C GLY A 86 13.57 4.03 -5.26
N PRO A 87 14.69 3.31 -5.11
CA PRO A 87 15.32 3.10 -3.80
C PRO A 87 15.89 4.37 -3.17
N HIS A 88 16.20 5.39 -3.98
CA HIS A 88 16.78 6.65 -3.50
C HIS A 88 15.77 7.74 -3.20
N ARG A 89 14.50 7.51 -3.53
CA ARG A 89 13.41 8.47 -3.32
C ARG A 89 12.36 7.95 -2.34
N TYR A 90 12.68 6.89 -1.63
CA TYR A 90 11.78 6.29 -0.66
C TYR A 90 11.71 7.15 0.61
N MET A 91 11.03 8.28 0.50
CA MET A 91 10.77 9.20 1.61
C MET A 91 9.30 9.60 1.65
N GLY A 92 8.43 8.72 1.15
CA GLY A 92 7.05 9.10 1.01
C GLY A 92 6.06 8.03 1.43
N ASP A 93 4.85 8.46 1.60
CA ASP A 93 3.69 7.63 1.92
C ASP A 93 2.77 7.52 0.73
N ALA A 94 2.12 6.37 0.63
CA ALA A 94 1.02 6.17 -0.30
C ALA A 94 -0.30 6.22 0.47
N GLU A 95 -1.22 7.03 0.00
CA GLU A 95 -2.58 7.08 0.53
C GLU A 95 -3.54 6.39 -0.42
N PHE A 96 -4.38 5.52 0.15
CA PHE A 96 -5.43 4.83 -0.58
C PHE A 96 -6.75 5.54 -0.37
N GLU A 97 -7.35 5.97 -1.46
CA GLU A 97 -8.71 6.50 -1.46
C GLU A 97 -9.63 5.47 -2.11
N ILE A 98 -10.52 4.88 -1.31
CA ILE A 98 -11.48 3.90 -1.83
C ILE A 98 -12.69 4.65 -2.37
N ARG A 99 -13.06 4.34 -3.61
CA ARG A 99 -14.24 4.90 -4.25
C ARG A 99 -15.30 3.82 -4.42
N PRO A 100 -16.56 4.14 -4.04
CA PRO A 100 -17.67 3.22 -4.25
C PRO A 100 -17.97 2.95 -5.73
#